data_595dca73d8f413826d997ab38d187fe9
#
_entry.id   595dca73d8f413826d997ab38d187fe9
#
_cell.length_a   1.000
_cell.length_b   1.000
_cell.length_c   1.000
_cell.angle_alpha   90.00
_cell.angle_beta   90.00
_cell.angle_gamma   90.00
#
_symmetry.space_group_name_H-M   'P 1'
#
loop_
_entity.id
_entity.type
_entity.pdbx_description
1 polymer ?
#
loop_
_entity_poly.entity_id
_entity_poly.type
_entity_poly.pdbx_seq_one_letter_code
_entity_poly.pdbx_strand_id
1 'polypeptide(L)'
;MTIANPRRNAVPILAAALLLAGCSEDKPTPAEKAAAAAVPGAPPGGAADVAAKNVPASNVKESNELIEFAYAYPRDAAAIPELAAWLDGDRATKRDALIAAAQRDKAAAEKGGFPYRAHSHLQAWQRVTSTPRFLSLSAEIGTYTGGAHGMTNFDTLLWDRNRRKQLKPLDLFTSGEAFDAAIKDNFCAGIKRAKAAKGIVADEASDSVFAKCPPASAQTVWLGSTDGRYLDRMTIAIAPYEVGAFAEGSYKINVPVTGALVRALKDEYARDFLPIN
;
A
#
# COMPACT_ATOMS: atom_id res chain seq x y z
N MET A 1 -76.04 -6.31 2.11
CA MET A 1 -76.56 -5.74 3.36
C MET A 1 -75.42 -4.85 3.91
N THR A 2 -75.61 -3.57 3.81
CA THR A 2 -75.30 -2.42 4.72
C THR A 2 -73.80 -2.21 5.04
N ILE A 3 -73.11 -1.32 4.37
CA ILE A 3 -72.87 0.12 4.56
C ILE A 3 -72.31 0.46 5.97
N ALA A 4 -71.06 0.98 6.02
CA ALA A 4 -70.75 2.27 6.67
C ALA A 4 -69.23 2.62 6.53
N ASN A 5 -68.93 3.68 5.77
CA ASN A 5 -67.87 4.65 6.00
C ASN A 5 -68.46 5.69 6.99
N PRO A 6 -67.73 6.48 7.75
CA PRO A 6 -66.63 7.36 7.44
C PRO A 6 -65.71 7.80 8.62
N ARG A 7 -64.61 8.47 8.39
CA ARG A 7 -64.35 9.88 8.82
C ARG A 7 -62.92 10.35 8.48
N ARG A 8 -62.86 11.34 7.66
CA ARG A 8 -61.73 12.24 7.43
C ARG A 8 -61.49 13.06 8.71
N ASN A 9 -60.24 13.16 9.13
CA ASN A 9 -59.77 14.30 9.92
C ASN A 9 -58.55 14.90 9.26
N ALA A 10 -58.77 16.13 8.75
CA ALA A 10 -57.73 17.03 8.28
C ALA A 10 -57.13 17.75 9.47
N VAL A 11 -55.80 17.86 9.53
CA VAL A 11 -55.05 18.72 10.45
C VAL A 11 -54.06 19.56 9.63
N PRO A 12 -53.89 20.84 9.95
CA PRO A 12 -53.36 21.84 9.01
C PRO A 12 -51.81 21.85 8.93
N ILE A 13 -51.37 22.28 7.76
CA ILE A 13 -49.99 22.60 7.39
C ILE A 13 -49.56 23.87 8.16
N LEU A 14 -48.50 23.75 8.95
CA LEU A 14 -47.75 24.92 9.43
C LEU A 14 -46.41 24.92 8.71
N ALA A 15 -46.24 25.84 7.79
CA ALA A 15 -44.98 26.13 7.13
C ALA A 15 -44.09 26.92 8.09
N ALA A 16 -42.96 26.35 8.45
CA ALA A 16 -41.84 27.05 9.09
C ALA A 16 -40.62 26.94 8.15
N ALA A 17 -40.34 28.03 7.43
CA ALA A 17 -39.11 28.19 6.70
C ALA A 17 -37.96 28.47 7.68
N LEU A 18 -37.04 27.55 7.85
CA LEU A 18 -35.72 27.79 8.47
C LEU A 18 -34.67 27.78 7.37
N LEU A 19 -34.15 28.94 7.08
CA LEU A 19 -32.90 29.13 6.36
C LEU A 19 -31.75 28.67 7.26
N LEU A 20 -31.17 27.52 6.95
CA LEU A 20 -29.88 27.09 7.50
C LEU A 20 -28.85 27.19 6.39
N ALA A 21 -27.98 28.20 6.51
CA ALA A 21 -26.71 28.24 5.80
C ALA A 21 -25.85 27.11 6.32
N GLY A 22 -25.78 26.02 5.56
CA GLY A 22 -24.85 24.89 5.82
C GLY A 22 -23.52 25.20 5.17
N CYS A 23 -22.50 25.51 5.95
CA CYS A 23 -21.11 25.33 5.53
C CYS A 23 -20.92 23.84 5.26
N SER A 24 -20.69 23.46 4.01
CA SER A 24 -20.23 22.13 3.65
C SER A 24 -18.78 22.02 4.06
N GLU A 25 -18.52 21.37 5.18
CA GLU A 25 -17.20 20.77 5.45
C GLU A 25 -17.02 19.63 4.46
N ASP A 26 -16.13 19.83 3.49
CA ASP A 26 -15.65 18.78 2.61
C ASP A 26 -14.96 17.71 3.46
N LYS A 27 -15.65 16.62 3.70
CA LYS A 27 -15.02 15.43 4.31
C LYS A 27 -14.06 14.84 3.29
N PRO A 28 -12.77 14.62 3.65
CA PRO A 28 -11.80 14.03 2.74
C PRO A 28 -12.27 12.65 2.28
N THR A 29 -12.11 12.40 0.99
CA THR A 29 -12.45 11.13 0.34
C THR A 29 -11.55 10.00 0.87
N PRO A 30 -11.95 8.72 0.75
CA PRO A 30 -11.12 7.57 1.14
C PRO A 30 -9.72 7.58 0.50
N ALA A 31 -9.55 8.16 -0.69
CA ALA A 31 -8.26 8.32 -1.36
C ALA A 31 -7.34 9.32 -0.66
N GLU A 32 -7.88 10.41 -0.10
CA GLU A 32 -7.10 11.39 0.68
C GLU A 32 -6.67 10.83 2.03
N LYS A 33 -7.49 9.95 2.66
CA LYS A 33 -7.11 9.24 3.88
C LYS A 33 -6.02 8.21 3.65
N ALA A 34 -5.95 7.56 2.49
CA ALA A 34 -4.86 6.63 2.15
C ALA A 34 -3.53 7.35 1.95
N ALA A 35 -3.54 8.58 1.43
CA ALA A 35 -2.34 9.39 1.25
C ALA A 35 -1.79 10.00 2.57
N ALA A 36 -2.61 10.06 3.63
CA ALA A 36 -2.24 10.66 4.91
C ALA A 36 -1.77 9.66 5.98
N ALA A 37 -1.82 8.34 5.73
CA ALA A 37 -1.28 7.35 6.65
C ALA A 37 0.24 7.29 6.55
N ALA A 38 0.91 8.30 7.09
CA ALA A 38 2.35 8.27 7.33
C ALA A 38 2.67 7.13 8.29
N VAL A 39 3.64 6.28 7.91
CA VAL A 39 4.20 5.26 8.82
C VAL A 39 4.81 5.99 10.02
N PRO A 40 4.32 5.80 11.25
CA PRO A 40 4.92 6.47 12.41
C PRO A 40 6.33 5.93 12.66
N GLY A 41 7.32 6.81 12.70
CA GLY A 41 8.59 6.53 13.33
C GLY A 41 9.82 6.38 12.44
N ALA A 42 9.99 7.17 11.37
CA ALA A 42 11.32 7.36 10.81
C ALA A 42 12.09 8.42 11.63
N PRO A 43 13.28 8.11 12.18
CA PRO A 43 14.11 9.11 12.84
C PRO A 43 14.69 10.10 11.83
N PRO A 44 15.07 11.34 12.25
CA PRO A 44 15.65 12.34 11.37
C PRO A 44 16.99 11.86 10.81
N GLY A 45 17.16 12.06 9.51
CA GLY A 45 18.20 11.43 8.72
C GLY A 45 19.60 12.06 8.83
N GLY A 46 20.58 11.28 8.39
CA GLY A 46 21.99 11.66 8.26
C GLY A 46 22.30 12.50 7.00
N ALA A 47 23.57 12.66 6.65
CA ALA A 47 24.07 13.55 5.59
C ALA A 47 23.38 13.43 4.22
N ALA A 48 22.83 12.25 3.88
CA ALA A 48 22.03 12.04 2.66
C ALA A 48 20.72 12.87 2.67
N ASP A 49 20.12 13.13 3.84
CA ASP A 49 18.92 13.96 3.99
C ASP A 49 19.16 15.44 3.70
N VAL A 50 20.38 15.94 3.89
CA VAL A 50 20.71 17.35 3.65
C VAL A 50 20.72 17.64 2.15
N ALA A 51 21.27 16.74 1.35
CA ALA A 51 21.28 16.88 -0.12
C ALA A 51 19.88 16.75 -0.72
N ALA A 52 19.02 15.86 -0.16
CA ALA A 52 17.67 15.64 -0.64
C ALA A 52 16.70 16.80 -0.31
N LYS A 53 17.03 17.65 0.68
CA LYS A 53 16.13 18.74 1.13
C LYS A 53 15.80 19.78 0.04
N ASN A 54 16.68 19.96 -0.92
CA ASN A 54 16.54 20.94 -1.99
C ASN A 54 15.88 20.39 -3.26
N VAL A 55 15.63 19.08 -3.33
CA VAL A 55 14.97 18.44 -4.47
C VAL A 55 13.50 18.23 -4.13
N PRO A 56 12.55 18.75 -4.92
CA PRO A 56 11.13 18.54 -4.67
C PRO A 56 10.75 17.06 -4.87
N ALA A 57 9.78 16.59 -4.11
CA ALA A 57 9.14 15.31 -4.38
C ALA A 57 8.37 15.40 -5.72
N SER A 58 8.26 14.28 -6.44
CA SER A 58 7.39 14.18 -7.61
C SER A 58 5.98 13.80 -7.18
N ASN A 59 4.98 14.47 -7.76
CA ASN A 59 3.57 14.18 -7.52
C ASN A 59 2.78 14.52 -8.79
N VAL A 60 2.39 13.51 -9.55
CA VAL A 60 1.61 13.63 -10.78
C VAL A 60 0.20 13.10 -10.52
N LYS A 61 -0.80 13.87 -10.91
CA LYS A 61 -2.21 13.48 -10.85
C LYS A 61 -2.89 13.79 -12.18
N GLU A 62 -3.72 12.88 -12.63
CA GLU A 62 -4.56 13.03 -13.82
C GLU A 62 -5.93 12.40 -13.53
N SER A 63 -7.01 13.11 -13.80
CA SER A 63 -8.36 12.60 -13.64
C SER A 63 -9.22 13.10 -14.78
N ASN A 64 -9.91 12.19 -15.46
CA ASN A 64 -10.83 12.45 -16.53
C ASN A 64 -11.88 11.32 -16.62
N GLU A 65 -12.76 11.36 -17.62
CA GLU A 65 -13.79 10.32 -17.80
C GLU A 65 -13.24 8.91 -18.09
N LEU A 66 -12.00 8.82 -18.52
CA LEU A 66 -11.36 7.54 -18.88
C LEU A 66 -10.57 6.94 -17.72
N ILE A 67 -9.77 7.77 -17.03
CA ILE A 67 -8.85 7.30 -15.97
C ILE A 67 -8.80 8.25 -14.78
N GLU A 68 -8.43 7.69 -13.63
CA GLU A 68 -7.89 8.38 -12.47
C GLU A 68 -6.47 7.83 -12.21
N PHE A 69 -5.47 8.67 -12.40
CA PHE A 69 -4.07 8.29 -12.24
C PHE A 69 -3.37 9.19 -11.24
N ALA A 70 -2.66 8.60 -10.27
CA ALA A 70 -1.77 9.34 -9.40
C ALA A 70 -0.48 8.55 -9.21
N TYR A 71 0.66 9.24 -9.29
CA TYR A 71 1.96 8.65 -9.05
C TYR A 71 2.86 9.66 -8.35
N ALA A 72 3.36 9.27 -7.18
CA ALA A 72 4.21 10.12 -6.37
C ALA A 72 5.44 9.38 -5.86
N TYR A 73 6.57 10.09 -5.70
CA TYR A 73 7.75 9.57 -5.02
C TYR A 73 8.46 10.67 -4.21
N PRO A 74 9.17 10.31 -3.12
CA PRO A 74 9.74 11.26 -2.19
C PRO A 74 10.98 11.95 -2.78
N ARG A 75 11.32 13.10 -2.20
CA ARG A 75 12.53 13.88 -2.55
C ARG A 75 13.84 13.09 -2.43
N ASP A 76 13.91 12.14 -1.50
CA ASP A 76 15.07 11.26 -1.34
C ASP A 76 15.35 10.43 -2.58
N ALA A 77 14.31 9.96 -3.23
CA ALA A 77 14.40 9.25 -4.49
C ALA A 77 14.69 10.21 -5.66
N ALA A 78 14.01 11.37 -5.69
CA ALA A 78 14.22 12.40 -6.70
C ALA A 78 15.65 12.96 -6.71
N ALA A 79 16.33 12.97 -5.55
CA ALA A 79 17.71 13.42 -5.41
C ALA A 79 18.75 12.44 -6.01
N ILE A 80 18.34 11.25 -6.42
CA ILE A 80 19.19 10.24 -7.07
C ILE A 80 18.79 10.16 -8.55
N PRO A 81 19.57 10.73 -9.49
CA PRO A 81 19.16 10.89 -10.88
C PRO A 81 18.74 9.58 -11.56
N GLU A 82 19.48 8.48 -11.33
CA GLU A 82 19.18 7.19 -11.94
C GLU A 82 17.90 6.57 -11.37
N LEU A 83 17.66 6.77 -10.09
CA LEU A 83 16.43 6.30 -9.44
C LEU A 83 15.23 7.14 -9.88
N ALA A 84 15.38 8.46 -9.98
CA ALA A 84 14.35 9.35 -10.49
C ALA A 84 13.96 8.99 -11.94
N ALA A 85 14.96 8.76 -12.81
CA ALA A 85 14.73 8.35 -14.20
C ALA A 85 13.98 7.01 -14.28
N TRP A 86 14.33 6.05 -13.42
CA TRP A 86 13.63 4.77 -13.35
C TRP A 86 12.17 4.95 -12.90
N LEU A 87 11.91 5.74 -11.83
CA LEU A 87 10.57 6.02 -11.33
C LEU A 87 9.70 6.77 -12.35
N ASP A 88 10.30 7.70 -13.12
CA ASP A 88 9.60 8.40 -14.18
C ASP A 88 9.23 7.45 -15.34
N GLY A 89 10.12 6.51 -15.68
CA GLY A 89 9.84 5.46 -16.66
C GLY A 89 8.75 4.49 -16.19
N ASP A 90 8.79 4.06 -14.94
CA ASP A 90 7.75 3.22 -14.31
C ASP A 90 6.39 3.93 -14.33
N ARG A 91 6.36 5.22 -13.95
CA ARG A 91 5.16 6.07 -14.03
C ARG A 91 4.57 6.11 -15.43
N ALA A 92 5.40 6.38 -16.44
CA ALA A 92 4.96 6.45 -17.82
C ALA A 92 4.37 5.11 -18.28
N THR A 93 5.06 4.01 -18.02
CA THR A 93 4.62 2.66 -18.37
C THR A 93 3.26 2.32 -17.73
N LYS A 94 3.08 2.61 -16.44
CA LYS A 94 1.84 2.33 -15.72
C LYS A 94 0.68 3.19 -16.23
N ARG A 95 0.95 4.47 -16.52
CA ARG A 95 -0.05 5.37 -17.08
C ARG A 95 -0.52 4.90 -18.46
N ASP A 96 0.40 4.57 -19.34
CA ASP A 96 0.08 4.13 -20.69
C ASP A 96 -0.69 2.80 -20.70
N ALA A 97 -0.29 1.86 -19.83
CA ALA A 97 -1.01 0.60 -19.63
C ALA A 97 -2.44 0.83 -19.11
N LEU A 98 -2.63 1.76 -18.16
CA LEU A 98 -3.95 2.12 -17.64
C LEU A 98 -4.84 2.69 -18.74
N ILE A 99 -4.33 3.62 -19.54
CA ILE A 99 -5.06 4.23 -20.66
C ILE A 99 -5.48 3.17 -21.68
N ALA A 100 -4.55 2.30 -22.08
CA ALA A 100 -4.83 1.25 -23.05
C ALA A 100 -5.89 0.25 -22.55
N ALA A 101 -5.87 -0.12 -21.26
CA ALA A 101 -6.89 -0.97 -20.65
C ALA A 101 -8.25 -0.25 -20.61
N ALA A 102 -8.26 0.99 -20.13
CA ALA A 102 -9.46 1.81 -20.02
C ALA A 102 -10.17 2.03 -21.37
N GLN A 103 -9.41 2.28 -22.42
CA GLN A 103 -9.94 2.44 -23.79
C GLN A 103 -10.63 1.16 -24.29
N ARG A 104 -9.98 -0.02 -24.10
CA ARG A 104 -10.56 -1.30 -24.48
C ARG A 104 -11.87 -1.58 -23.76
N ASP A 105 -11.89 -1.35 -22.45
CA ASP A 105 -13.05 -1.64 -21.62
C ASP A 105 -14.19 -0.64 -21.82
N LYS A 106 -13.87 0.64 -22.10
CA LYS A 106 -14.85 1.65 -22.50
C LYS A 106 -15.54 1.26 -23.81
N ALA A 107 -14.77 0.86 -24.82
CA ALA A 107 -15.33 0.40 -26.09
C ALA A 107 -16.20 -0.87 -25.93
N ALA A 108 -15.81 -1.78 -25.04
CA ALA A 108 -16.59 -2.97 -24.73
C ALA A 108 -17.90 -2.61 -24.01
N ALA A 109 -17.86 -1.64 -23.09
CA ALA A 109 -19.03 -1.13 -22.38
C ALA A 109 -20.03 -0.48 -23.33
N GLU A 110 -19.55 0.39 -24.22
CA GLU A 110 -20.37 1.04 -25.26
C GLU A 110 -21.04 0.02 -26.18
N LYS A 111 -20.29 -0.98 -26.66
CA LYS A 111 -20.81 -2.07 -27.48
C LYS A 111 -21.83 -2.95 -26.72
N GLY A 112 -21.61 -3.16 -25.43
CA GLY A 112 -22.46 -3.98 -24.57
C GLY A 112 -23.67 -3.26 -23.97
N GLY A 113 -23.76 -1.92 -24.15
CA GLY A 113 -24.86 -1.10 -23.62
C GLY A 113 -24.87 -0.97 -22.10
N PHE A 114 -23.70 -1.05 -21.44
CA PHE A 114 -23.57 -0.85 -20.00
C PHE A 114 -22.65 0.35 -19.67
N PRO A 115 -22.81 0.97 -18.48
CA PRO A 115 -22.05 2.15 -18.13
C PRO A 115 -20.56 1.81 -17.91
N TYR A 116 -19.68 2.60 -18.51
CA TYR A 116 -18.26 2.60 -18.22
C TYR A 116 -17.97 3.32 -16.89
N ARG A 117 -17.00 2.84 -16.14
CA ARG A 117 -16.45 3.52 -14.97
C ARG A 117 -14.95 3.73 -15.18
N ALA A 118 -14.47 4.94 -14.90
CA ALA A 118 -13.06 5.27 -15.06
C ALA A 118 -12.17 4.28 -14.30
N HIS A 119 -11.14 3.80 -15.00
CA HIS A 119 -10.12 2.96 -14.36
C HIS A 119 -9.22 3.81 -13.49
N SER A 120 -8.68 3.24 -12.40
CA SER A 120 -7.73 3.96 -11.56
C SER A 120 -6.43 3.21 -11.31
N HIS A 121 -5.35 3.98 -11.17
CA HIS A 121 -4.06 3.54 -10.63
C HIS A 121 -3.48 4.66 -9.78
N LEU A 122 -3.46 4.44 -8.47
CA LEU A 122 -2.99 5.39 -7.47
C LEU A 122 -1.80 4.77 -6.75
N GLN A 123 -0.60 5.31 -6.96
CA GLN A 123 0.65 4.79 -6.39
C GLN A 123 1.44 5.91 -5.72
N ALA A 124 1.81 5.69 -4.47
CA ALA A 124 2.65 6.61 -3.72
C ALA A 124 3.84 5.89 -3.09
N TRP A 125 5.03 6.21 -3.58
CA TRP A 125 6.28 5.75 -2.98
C TRP A 125 6.60 6.58 -1.75
N GLN A 126 6.98 5.92 -0.66
CA GLN A 126 7.37 6.52 0.59
C GLN A 126 8.73 5.98 1.03
N ARG A 127 9.53 6.84 1.68
CA ARG A 127 10.77 6.40 2.31
C ARG A 127 10.45 5.57 3.56
N VAL A 128 10.88 4.31 3.56
CA VAL A 128 10.89 3.46 4.75
C VAL A 128 12.10 3.81 5.61
N THR A 129 13.29 3.81 5.00
CA THR A 129 14.52 4.21 5.67
C THR A 129 15.59 4.65 4.67
N SER A 130 16.60 5.36 5.18
CA SER A 130 17.82 5.70 4.47
C SER A 130 19.01 5.37 5.36
N THR A 131 19.86 4.46 4.91
CA THR A 131 21.14 4.11 5.56
C THR A 131 22.30 4.58 4.67
N PRO A 132 23.56 4.50 5.12
CA PRO A 132 24.69 4.86 4.27
C PRO A 132 24.71 4.12 2.92
N ARG A 133 24.30 2.84 2.91
CA ARG A 133 24.28 2.04 1.68
C ARG A 133 22.92 2.02 0.99
N PHE A 134 21.82 1.96 1.72
CA PHE A 134 20.51 1.68 1.14
C PHE A 134 19.51 2.84 1.33
N LEU A 135 18.76 3.14 0.27
CA LEU A 135 17.47 3.83 0.37
C LEU A 135 16.38 2.80 0.15
N SER A 136 15.56 2.56 1.16
CA SER A 136 14.42 1.65 1.11
C SER A 136 13.13 2.44 0.93
N LEU A 137 12.37 2.08 -0.09
CA LEU A 137 11.07 2.67 -0.41
C LEU A 137 9.98 1.59 -0.35
N SER A 138 8.81 2.01 0.07
CA SER A 138 7.55 1.26 0.00
C SER A 138 6.56 1.97 -0.89
N ALA A 139 5.69 1.23 -1.57
CA ALA A 139 4.53 1.82 -2.22
C ALA A 139 3.26 1.06 -1.83
N GLU A 140 2.19 1.81 -1.66
CA GLU A 140 0.83 1.31 -1.64
C GLU A 140 0.17 1.68 -2.96
N ILE A 141 -0.50 0.71 -3.59
CA ILE A 141 -1.04 0.82 -4.94
C ILE A 141 -2.53 0.50 -4.87
N GLY A 142 -3.35 1.51 -5.11
CA GLY A 142 -4.79 1.35 -5.33
C GLY A 142 -5.09 1.21 -6.81
N THR A 143 -5.84 0.19 -7.21
CA THR A 143 -6.27 0.00 -8.59
C THR A 143 -7.77 -0.26 -8.68
N TYR A 144 -8.39 0.21 -9.75
CA TYR A 144 -9.75 -0.15 -10.11
C TYR A 144 -9.84 -0.29 -11.63
N THR A 145 -10.36 -1.41 -12.10
CA THR A 145 -10.53 -1.71 -13.52
C THR A 145 -11.96 -2.19 -13.83
N GLY A 146 -12.93 -1.67 -13.08
CA GLY A 146 -14.31 -2.12 -13.16
C GLY A 146 -14.66 -3.14 -12.06
N GLY A 147 -15.92 -3.54 -12.00
CA GLY A 147 -16.42 -4.48 -11.01
C GLY A 147 -16.90 -3.83 -9.71
N ALA A 148 -17.00 -4.62 -8.63
CA ALA A 148 -17.63 -4.22 -7.39
C ALA A 148 -16.73 -3.31 -6.51
N HIS A 149 -15.41 -3.51 -6.55
CA HIS A 149 -14.44 -2.76 -5.72
C HIS A 149 -13.07 -2.70 -6.37
N GLY A 150 -12.24 -1.78 -5.91
CA GLY A 150 -10.84 -1.71 -6.25
C GLY A 150 -9.99 -2.73 -5.48
N MET A 151 -8.69 -2.78 -5.82
CA MET A 151 -7.70 -3.62 -5.14
C MET A 151 -6.60 -2.75 -4.55
N THR A 152 -6.08 -3.18 -3.39
CA THR A 152 -4.88 -2.62 -2.78
C THR A 152 -3.75 -3.62 -2.92
N ASN A 153 -2.63 -3.17 -3.47
CA ASN A 153 -1.39 -3.94 -3.58
C ASN A 153 -0.23 -3.14 -2.98
N PHE A 154 0.89 -3.79 -2.84
CA PHE A 154 2.10 -3.18 -2.30
C PHE A 154 3.28 -3.40 -3.25
N ASP A 155 4.23 -2.47 -3.22
CA ASP A 155 5.49 -2.61 -3.93
C ASP A 155 6.66 -2.21 -3.04
N THR A 156 7.86 -2.60 -3.44
CA THR A 156 9.10 -2.36 -2.70
C THR A 156 10.22 -2.02 -3.66
N LEU A 157 11.07 -1.09 -3.26
CA LEU A 157 12.27 -0.75 -3.98
C LEU A 157 13.41 -0.54 -2.98
N LEU A 158 14.51 -1.20 -3.22
CA LEU A 158 15.74 -1.00 -2.45
C LEU A 158 16.83 -0.47 -3.41
N TRP A 159 17.30 0.76 -3.17
CA TRP A 159 18.38 1.36 -3.95
C TRP A 159 19.71 1.11 -3.23
N ASP A 160 20.63 0.36 -3.87
CA ASP A 160 22.00 0.19 -3.41
C ASP A 160 22.86 1.34 -3.96
N ARG A 161 23.24 2.27 -3.07
CA ARG A 161 24.05 3.45 -3.41
C ARG A 161 25.46 3.06 -3.89
N ASN A 162 26.04 1.97 -3.34
CA ASN A 162 27.37 1.51 -3.70
C ASN A 162 27.42 0.96 -5.13
N ARG A 163 26.33 0.28 -5.53
CA ARG A 163 26.19 -0.33 -6.85
C ARG A 163 25.43 0.57 -7.85
N ARG A 164 24.84 1.65 -7.36
CA ARG A 164 23.97 2.57 -8.12
C ARG A 164 22.90 1.81 -8.92
N LYS A 165 22.24 0.88 -8.25
CA LYS A 165 21.19 0.07 -8.88
C LYS A 165 20.07 -0.29 -7.91
N GLN A 166 18.93 -0.56 -8.52
CA GLN A 166 17.77 -1.12 -7.82
C GLN A 166 17.97 -2.60 -7.52
N LEU A 167 17.54 -3.00 -6.33
CA LEU A 167 17.41 -4.37 -5.86
C LEU A 167 15.99 -4.59 -5.32
N LYS A 168 15.59 -5.85 -5.22
CA LYS A 168 14.48 -6.26 -4.35
C LYS A 168 15.05 -6.66 -2.99
N PRO A 169 14.34 -6.47 -1.87
CA PRO A 169 14.81 -6.90 -0.55
C PRO A 169 15.25 -8.36 -0.49
N LEU A 170 14.55 -9.24 -1.20
CA LEU A 170 14.89 -10.66 -1.24
C LEU A 170 16.19 -10.96 -2.00
N ASP A 171 16.67 -10.07 -2.85
CA ASP A 171 17.96 -10.22 -3.53
C ASP A 171 19.17 -10.23 -2.56
N LEU A 172 18.96 -9.74 -1.32
CA LEU A 172 19.99 -9.70 -0.28
C LEU A 172 20.19 -11.05 0.40
N PHE A 173 19.25 -11.97 0.25
CA PHE A 173 19.26 -13.28 0.90
C PHE A 173 19.83 -14.37 -0.03
N THR A 174 20.28 -15.46 0.55
CA THR A 174 20.80 -16.61 -0.19
C THR A 174 19.71 -17.29 -1.01
N SER A 175 18.49 -17.37 -0.48
CA SER A 175 17.29 -17.80 -1.19
C SER A 175 16.01 -17.32 -0.48
N GLY A 176 14.86 -17.40 -1.17
CA GLY A 176 13.55 -17.16 -0.57
C GLY A 176 13.22 -18.14 0.56
N GLU A 177 13.60 -19.41 0.40
CA GLU A 177 13.40 -20.45 1.40
C GLU A 177 14.23 -20.19 2.67
N ALA A 178 15.49 -19.72 2.52
CA ALA A 178 16.33 -19.35 3.66
C ALA A 178 15.76 -18.15 4.41
N PHE A 179 15.23 -17.18 3.69
CA PHE A 179 14.50 -16.04 4.26
C PHE A 179 13.27 -16.52 5.03
N ASP A 180 12.40 -17.32 4.39
CA ASP A 180 11.18 -17.84 5.00
C ASP A 180 11.47 -18.64 6.28
N ALA A 181 12.45 -19.54 6.23
CA ALA A 181 12.84 -20.34 7.40
C ALA A 181 13.32 -19.47 8.57
N ALA A 182 14.02 -18.37 8.28
CA ALA A 182 14.57 -17.48 9.30
C ALA A 182 13.51 -16.65 10.04
N ILE A 183 12.35 -16.38 9.44
CA ILE A 183 11.34 -15.48 10.02
C ILE A 183 9.96 -16.11 10.22
N LYS A 184 9.76 -17.36 9.82
CA LYS A 184 8.47 -18.06 9.80
C LYS A 184 7.66 -17.87 11.08
N ASP A 185 8.26 -18.17 12.23
CA ASP A 185 7.55 -18.14 13.52
C ASP A 185 7.09 -16.72 13.87
N ASN A 186 7.99 -15.74 13.73
CA ASN A 186 7.68 -14.32 13.99
C ASN A 186 6.62 -13.78 13.03
N PHE A 187 6.71 -14.15 11.77
CA PHE A 187 5.78 -13.72 10.73
C PHE A 187 4.39 -14.32 10.95
N CYS A 188 4.29 -15.65 11.13
CA CYS A 188 3.00 -16.32 11.33
C CYS A 188 2.33 -15.89 12.64
N ALA A 189 3.09 -15.76 13.72
CA ALA A 189 2.58 -15.19 14.97
C ALA A 189 2.12 -13.73 14.80
N GLY A 190 2.83 -12.96 13.97
CA GLY A 190 2.45 -11.60 13.60
C GLY A 190 1.10 -11.52 12.89
N ILE A 191 0.84 -12.40 11.92
CA ILE A 191 -0.44 -12.50 11.22
C ILE A 191 -1.57 -12.82 12.23
N LYS A 192 -1.37 -13.82 13.10
CA LYS A 192 -2.35 -14.19 14.13
C LYS A 192 -2.71 -13.00 15.03
N ARG A 193 -1.70 -12.26 15.54
CA ARG A 193 -1.92 -11.06 16.34
C ARG A 193 -2.66 -9.96 15.59
N ALA A 194 -2.31 -9.74 14.32
CA ALA A 194 -2.93 -8.72 13.50
C ALA A 194 -4.41 -9.03 13.18
N LYS A 195 -4.74 -10.31 12.94
CA LYS A 195 -6.12 -10.78 12.80
C LYS A 195 -6.91 -10.60 14.10
N ALA A 196 -6.35 -11.04 15.23
CA ALA A 196 -6.97 -10.89 16.54
C ALA A 196 -7.26 -9.41 16.88
N ALA A 197 -6.34 -8.50 16.53
CA ALA A 197 -6.56 -7.06 16.73
C ALA A 197 -7.73 -6.49 15.91
N LYS A 198 -8.12 -7.17 14.81
CA LYS A 198 -9.32 -6.86 14.02
C LYS A 198 -10.57 -7.63 14.48
N GLY A 199 -10.48 -8.38 15.59
CA GLY A 199 -11.57 -9.22 16.09
C GLY A 199 -11.82 -10.50 15.27
N ILE A 200 -10.85 -10.89 14.42
CA ILE A 200 -10.96 -12.08 13.59
C ILE A 200 -10.33 -13.25 14.35
N VAL A 201 -11.16 -14.27 14.62
CA VAL A 201 -10.70 -15.52 15.24
C VAL A 201 -10.19 -16.43 14.12
N ALA A 202 -8.91 -16.77 14.16
CA ALA A 202 -8.33 -17.73 13.23
C ALA A 202 -8.83 -19.14 13.58
N ASP A 203 -9.55 -19.76 12.68
CA ASP A 203 -9.88 -21.21 12.77
C ASP A 203 -8.78 -22.01 12.07
N GLU A 204 -7.82 -22.47 12.87
CA GLU A 204 -6.68 -23.26 12.38
C GLU A 204 -7.09 -24.67 11.91
N ALA A 205 -8.26 -25.15 12.34
CA ALA A 205 -8.82 -26.42 11.91
C ALA A 205 -9.61 -26.32 10.61
N SER A 206 -9.80 -25.10 10.10
CA SER A 206 -10.53 -24.87 8.85
C SER A 206 -9.74 -25.35 7.64
N ASP A 207 -10.43 -25.99 6.69
CA ASP A 207 -9.90 -26.30 5.33
C ASP A 207 -9.77 -25.05 4.45
N SER A 208 -10.00 -23.85 5.00
CA SER A 208 -9.86 -22.59 4.28
C SER A 208 -8.43 -22.40 3.77
N VAL A 209 -8.30 -21.92 2.54
CA VAL A 209 -7.02 -21.51 1.96
C VAL A 209 -6.31 -20.45 2.81
N PHE A 210 -7.05 -19.71 3.64
CA PHE A 210 -6.54 -18.67 4.53
C PHE A 210 -6.10 -19.18 5.91
N ALA A 211 -6.30 -20.47 6.23
CA ALA A 211 -5.90 -21.06 7.51
C ALA A 211 -4.38 -21.21 7.62
N LYS A 212 -3.70 -21.36 6.49
CA LYS A 212 -2.26 -21.57 6.44
C LYS A 212 -1.50 -20.23 6.39
N CYS A 213 -0.39 -20.17 7.13
CA CYS A 213 0.53 -19.05 7.01
C CYS A 213 1.27 -19.14 5.66
N PRO A 214 1.16 -18.11 4.79
CA PRO A 214 1.84 -18.14 3.49
C PRO A 214 3.36 -17.95 3.65
N PRO A 215 4.17 -18.28 2.63
CA PRO A 215 5.56 -17.89 2.59
C PRO A 215 5.70 -16.35 2.67
N ALA A 216 6.57 -15.86 3.53
CA ALA A 216 6.82 -14.42 3.64
C ALA A 216 7.53 -13.87 2.39
N SER A 217 8.32 -14.71 1.71
CA SER A 217 8.97 -14.40 0.44
C SER A 217 7.99 -14.17 -0.71
N ALA A 218 6.76 -14.66 -0.60
CA ALA A 218 5.68 -14.38 -1.55
C ALA A 218 5.00 -13.03 -1.30
N GLN A 219 5.33 -12.35 -0.19
CA GLN A 219 4.74 -11.07 0.19
C GLN A 219 5.69 -9.91 -0.10
N THR A 220 5.19 -8.69 0.05
CA THR A 220 6.03 -7.50 -0.15
C THR A 220 6.82 -7.17 1.11
N VAL A 221 8.15 -7.13 1.00
CA VAL A 221 9.07 -6.88 2.11
C VAL A 221 9.61 -5.46 2.06
N TRP A 222 9.49 -4.72 3.14
CA TRP A 222 10.07 -3.40 3.33
C TRP A 222 11.15 -3.44 4.41
N LEU A 223 12.39 -3.10 4.06
CA LEU A 223 13.50 -3.08 5.01
C LEU A 223 13.55 -1.73 5.73
N GLY A 224 13.67 -1.77 7.06
CA GLY A 224 13.66 -0.61 7.92
C GLY A 224 14.90 -0.52 8.80
N SER A 225 15.09 0.64 9.41
CA SER A 225 16.17 0.96 10.34
C SER A 225 15.64 1.85 11.46
N THR A 226 16.06 1.58 12.70
CA THR A 226 15.78 2.44 13.86
C THR A 226 16.76 3.58 13.99
N ASP A 227 18.00 3.40 13.60
CA ASP A 227 19.09 4.37 13.81
C ASP A 227 19.59 5.05 12.52
N GLY A 228 19.07 4.61 11.34
CA GLY A 228 19.50 5.09 10.03
C GLY A 228 20.89 4.59 9.63
N ARG A 229 21.48 3.64 10.35
CA ARG A 229 22.83 3.08 10.10
C ARG A 229 22.77 1.67 9.58
N TYR A 230 21.99 0.82 10.26
CA TYR A 230 21.85 -0.61 9.97
C TYR A 230 20.39 -0.95 9.74
N LEU A 231 20.14 -1.95 8.90
CA LEU A 231 18.83 -2.54 8.74
C LEU A 231 18.57 -3.49 9.93
N ASP A 232 17.59 -3.16 10.79
CA ASP A 232 17.31 -3.85 12.05
C ASP A 232 15.88 -4.38 12.16
N ARG A 233 15.03 -4.02 11.21
CA ARG A 233 13.61 -4.43 11.17
C ARG A 233 13.13 -4.51 9.74
N MET A 234 12.00 -5.19 9.58
CA MET A 234 11.27 -5.21 8.32
C MET A 234 9.77 -5.17 8.57
N THR A 235 9.04 -4.75 7.56
CA THR A 235 7.59 -4.87 7.51
C THR A 235 7.24 -5.77 6.32
N ILE A 236 6.44 -6.81 6.58
CA ILE A 236 5.87 -7.65 5.53
C ILE A 236 4.46 -7.14 5.26
N ALA A 237 4.24 -6.57 4.07
CA ALA A 237 2.95 -6.06 3.63
C ALA A 237 2.21 -7.13 2.83
N ILE A 238 0.99 -7.43 3.25
CA ILE A 238 0.14 -8.51 2.75
C ILE A 238 -1.11 -7.88 2.15
N ALA A 239 -1.36 -8.13 0.87
CA ALA A 239 -2.54 -7.62 0.17
C ALA A 239 -3.84 -8.32 0.62
N PRO A 240 -5.02 -7.74 0.36
CA PRO A 240 -6.29 -8.45 0.53
C PRO A 240 -6.32 -9.76 -0.24
N TYR A 241 -7.05 -10.74 0.26
CA TYR A 241 -7.16 -12.12 -0.25
C TYR A 241 -5.94 -13.04 -0.04
N GLU A 242 -4.81 -12.52 0.46
CA GLU A 242 -3.62 -13.37 0.71
C GLU A 242 -3.76 -14.23 1.98
N VAL A 243 -4.34 -13.68 3.03
CA VAL A 243 -4.49 -14.35 4.34
C VAL A 243 -5.90 -14.26 4.91
N GLY A 244 -6.85 -13.72 4.16
CA GLY A 244 -8.23 -13.54 4.61
C GLY A 244 -9.12 -12.98 3.51
N ALA A 245 -10.41 -12.86 3.78
CA ALA A 245 -11.39 -12.27 2.86
C ALA A 245 -11.07 -10.80 2.57
N PHE A 246 -11.55 -10.27 1.43
CA PHE A 246 -11.35 -8.87 1.06
C PHE A 246 -11.77 -7.88 2.16
N ALA A 247 -12.87 -8.18 2.86
CA ALA A 247 -13.38 -7.35 3.94
C ALA A 247 -12.40 -7.21 5.14
N GLU A 248 -11.45 -8.13 5.29
CA GLU A 248 -10.39 -8.01 6.28
C GLU A 248 -9.36 -6.95 5.92
N GLY A 249 -9.28 -6.56 4.65
CA GLY A 249 -8.31 -5.61 4.11
C GLY A 249 -6.89 -6.19 4.08
N SER A 250 -5.92 -5.29 4.05
CA SER A 250 -4.49 -5.64 4.06
C SER A 250 -3.92 -5.76 5.47
N TYR A 251 -2.74 -6.38 5.56
CA TYR A 251 -1.97 -6.48 6.81
C TYR A 251 -0.54 -5.98 6.62
N LYS A 252 0.02 -5.39 7.67
CA LYS A 252 1.44 -4.97 7.74
C LYS A 252 2.05 -5.58 8.99
N ILE A 253 2.90 -6.58 8.82
CA ILE A 253 3.49 -7.37 9.91
C ILE A 253 4.92 -6.91 10.13
N ASN A 254 5.18 -6.34 11.31
CA ASN A 254 6.54 -5.96 11.69
C ASN A 254 7.29 -7.17 12.23
N VAL A 255 8.48 -7.40 11.67
CA VAL A 255 9.37 -8.50 12.01
C VAL A 255 10.76 -7.93 12.33
N PRO A 256 11.35 -8.25 13.49
CA PRO A 256 12.70 -7.82 13.82
C PRO A 256 13.73 -8.56 12.96
N VAL A 257 14.86 -7.94 12.71
CA VAL A 257 16.05 -8.63 12.21
C VAL A 257 16.65 -9.42 13.36
N THR A 258 16.71 -10.73 13.21
CA THR A 258 17.29 -11.67 14.20
C THR A 258 18.63 -12.21 13.72
N GLY A 259 19.39 -12.85 14.62
CA GLY A 259 20.60 -13.56 14.22
C GLY A 259 20.35 -14.67 13.20
N ALA A 260 19.18 -15.32 13.22
CA ALA A 260 18.78 -16.30 12.20
C ALA A 260 18.63 -15.66 10.81
N LEU A 261 18.02 -14.48 10.76
CA LEU A 261 17.85 -13.72 9.51
C LEU A 261 19.20 -13.26 8.95
N VAL A 262 20.11 -12.79 9.81
CA VAL A 262 21.46 -12.37 9.37
C VAL A 262 22.23 -13.53 8.75
N ARG A 263 22.09 -14.76 9.27
CA ARG A 263 22.70 -15.96 8.68
C ARG A 263 22.09 -16.36 7.32
N ALA A 264 20.91 -15.92 7.01
CA ALA A 264 20.26 -16.16 5.70
C ALA A 264 20.68 -15.16 4.63
N LEU A 265 21.38 -14.08 5.00
CA LEU A 265 21.88 -13.08 4.05
C LEU A 265 23.07 -13.64 3.24
N LYS A 266 23.26 -13.06 2.06
CA LYS A 266 24.55 -13.17 1.34
C LYS A 266 25.61 -12.41 2.13
N ASP A 267 26.82 -12.92 2.21
CA ASP A 267 27.93 -12.40 3.04
C ASP A 267 28.19 -10.89 2.79
N GLU A 268 28.07 -10.45 1.56
CA GLU A 268 28.31 -9.06 1.15
C GLU A 268 27.32 -8.04 1.75
N TYR A 269 26.18 -8.50 2.28
CA TYR A 269 25.16 -7.65 2.88
C TYR A 269 25.07 -7.78 4.40
N ALA A 270 25.67 -8.83 4.99
CA ALA A 270 25.55 -9.12 6.42
C ALA A 270 25.96 -7.96 7.33
N ARG A 271 26.99 -7.19 6.93
CA ARG A 271 27.49 -6.02 7.68
C ARG A 271 26.52 -4.80 7.68
N ASP A 272 25.54 -4.78 6.79
CA ASP A 272 24.55 -3.70 6.69
C ASP A 272 23.34 -3.96 7.59
N PHE A 273 23.31 -5.12 8.27
CA PHE A 273 22.23 -5.52 9.16
C PHE A 273 22.68 -5.59 10.61
N LEU A 274 21.81 -5.20 11.53
CA LEU A 274 22.01 -5.30 12.98
C LEU A 274 20.89 -6.14 13.59
N PRO A 275 21.18 -7.33 14.13
CA PRO A 275 20.15 -8.12 14.79
C PRO A 275 19.73 -7.45 16.10
N ILE A 276 18.42 -7.43 16.34
CA ILE A 276 17.80 -7.02 17.62
C ILE A 276 17.59 -8.30 18.43
N ASN A 277 18.13 -8.31 19.65
CA ASN A 277 17.99 -9.43 20.61
C ASN A 277 16.66 -9.35 21.35
#